data_7fd16581dbf26228fe97134cc9a0a27a
#
_entry.id   7fd16581dbf26228fe97134cc9a0a27a
#
_cell.length_a   1.000
_cell.length_b   1.000
_cell.length_c   1.000
_cell.angle_alpha   90.00
_cell.angle_beta   90.00
_cell.angle_gamma   90.00
#
_symmetry.space_group_name_H-M   'P 1'
#
loop_
_entity.id
_entity.type
_entity.pdbx_description
1 polymer ?
#
loop_
_entity_poly.entity_id
_entity_poly.type
_entity_poly.pdbx_seq_one_letter_code
_entity_poly.pdbx_strand_id
1 'polypeptide(L)'
;MRSVENALKLEVPLNAQYIRNMMMGAHATHDHMVHFYHLAALDWVDIVSAIKADPMATARLGQSLSPWPYNSYELIKASQDRLKTFVSSGQLGIYGSGYWGHPAMKLPPEVNMLAAHHYLQALEYQREINKVVAILGAKTPHIQNVAVGGVANPINLDNQAALNMERLYYIKTLIDKVGDFVENVLLIDTAAVAAFYADWTKYGSGVKNYLSAPDMPIDTKGAKFILPGGYIPDGDISKYQPITSFDDKFFHDNVKESIKHSWYDGDWDKHLWNEDTNPKYTDFQDNGKYWWVKAPTFMGKPAQVGPLSNVLCMFAAGHKSTQKHATKLLDTVSALAKTKVGIDALHSTIGRIGARSVRCAVLYDTLKDQWQALMENIGKGDYTTFNPPSFPAGEQRGVGFHEAPRGILSHWIVIKDGKIKNDQAVVPSTWNAAPRNSKDELGPYEASLIDNPVIDPEKPLEILRTVHSFDPCLACAIHVFDKNQREIIKVKAV
;
A
#
# COMPACT_ATOMS: atom_id res chain seq x y z
N MET A 1 6.39 -12.86 13.35
CA MET A 1 5.56 -13.29 14.48
C MET A 1 4.48 -14.29 14.03
N ARG A 2 3.53 -13.89 13.17
CA ARG A 2 2.41 -14.75 12.72
C ARG A 2 2.84 -16.13 12.18
N SER A 3 3.95 -16.21 11.44
CA SER A 3 4.47 -17.49 10.93
C SER A 3 4.96 -18.43 12.05
N VAL A 4 5.59 -17.87 13.09
CA VAL A 4 6.00 -18.64 14.28
C VAL A 4 4.78 -19.07 15.08
N GLU A 5 3.82 -18.19 15.31
CA GLU A 5 2.55 -18.48 16.01
C GLU A 5 1.78 -19.58 15.28
N ASN A 6 1.72 -19.52 13.95
CA ASN A 6 1.10 -20.56 13.13
C ASN A 6 1.85 -21.90 13.24
N ALA A 7 3.20 -21.89 13.16
CA ALA A 7 4.01 -23.09 13.32
C ALA A 7 3.82 -23.77 14.69
N LEU A 8 3.64 -22.98 15.75
CA LEU A 8 3.43 -23.45 17.12
C LEU A 8 1.96 -23.72 17.48
N LYS A 9 1.02 -23.39 16.56
CA LYS A 9 -0.44 -23.40 16.84
C LYS A 9 -0.79 -22.59 18.09
N LEU A 10 -0.10 -21.47 18.27
CA LEU A 10 -0.21 -20.61 19.44
C LEU A 10 -1.41 -19.65 19.29
N GLU A 11 -2.30 -19.68 20.28
CA GLU A 11 -3.41 -18.72 20.33
C GLU A 11 -2.92 -17.37 20.86
N VAL A 12 -3.31 -16.29 20.18
CA VAL A 12 -2.95 -14.91 20.53
C VAL A 12 -4.15 -14.25 21.22
N PRO A 13 -3.99 -13.62 22.40
CA PRO A 13 -5.07 -12.93 23.09
C PRO A 13 -5.77 -11.89 22.20
N LEU A 14 -7.10 -11.71 22.37
CA LEU A 14 -7.89 -10.77 21.57
C LEU A 14 -7.39 -9.33 21.66
N ASN A 15 -7.04 -8.85 22.86
CA ASN A 15 -6.49 -7.51 23.01
C ASN A 15 -5.19 -7.34 22.22
N ALA A 16 -4.33 -8.36 22.19
CA ALA A 16 -3.12 -8.33 21.38
C ALA A 16 -3.43 -8.27 19.89
N GLN A 17 -4.44 -9.01 19.42
CA GLN A 17 -4.87 -8.91 18.01
C GLN A 17 -5.37 -7.51 17.70
N TYR A 18 -6.25 -6.91 18.51
CA TYR A 18 -6.76 -5.57 18.29
C TYR A 18 -5.66 -4.50 18.32
N ILE A 19 -4.72 -4.59 19.27
CA ILE A 19 -3.57 -3.67 19.36
C ILE A 19 -2.68 -3.80 18.10
N ARG A 20 -2.37 -5.03 17.69
CA ARG A 20 -1.59 -5.27 16.45
C ARG A 20 -2.32 -4.74 15.21
N ASN A 21 -3.63 -4.97 15.11
CA ASN A 21 -4.45 -4.50 13.99
C ASN A 21 -4.48 -2.98 13.93
N MET A 22 -4.59 -2.30 15.08
CA MET A 22 -4.51 -0.84 15.14
C MET A 22 -3.14 -0.29 14.73
N MET A 23 -2.04 -0.91 15.18
CA MET A 23 -0.68 -0.53 14.74
C MET A 23 -0.53 -0.67 13.22
N MET A 24 -0.96 -1.81 12.67
CA MET A 24 -0.85 -2.11 11.25
C MET A 24 -1.74 -1.22 10.39
N GLY A 25 -2.98 -1.01 10.83
CA GLY A 25 -3.93 -0.11 10.15
C GLY A 25 -3.46 1.34 10.15
N ALA A 26 -2.96 1.84 11.29
CA ALA A 26 -2.42 3.18 11.40
C ALA A 26 -1.16 3.37 10.55
N HIS A 27 -0.26 2.39 10.54
CA HIS A 27 0.94 2.41 9.69
C HIS A 27 0.57 2.37 8.20
N ALA A 28 -0.36 1.51 7.79
CA ALA A 28 -0.79 1.45 6.40
C ALA A 28 -1.52 2.74 5.96
N THR A 29 -2.32 3.36 6.84
CA THR A 29 -2.95 4.67 6.58
C THR A 29 -1.88 5.76 6.38
N HIS A 30 -0.87 5.80 7.26
CA HIS A 30 0.29 6.70 7.11
C HIS A 30 0.96 6.51 5.74
N ASP A 31 1.35 5.28 5.40
CA ASP A 31 2.07 4.98 4.17
C ASP A 31 1.25 5.28 2.91
N HIS A 32 -0.07 5.03 2.95
CA HIS A 32 -0.94 5.37 1.81
C HIS A 32 -1.03 6.87 1.58
N MET A 33 -1.08 7.68 2.64
CA MET A 33 -1.07 9.14 2.54
C MET A 33 0.28 9.66 2.04
N VAL A 34 1.39 9.12 2.57
CA VAL A 34 2.75 9.46 2.12
C VAL A 34 2.93 9.11 0.66
N HIS A 35 2.55 7.91 0.24
CA HIS A 35 2.65 7.52 -1.16
C HIS A 35 1.82 8.42 -2.07
N PHE A 36 0.55 8.66 -1.72
CA PHE A 36 -0.35 9.45 -2.55
C PHE A 36 0.17 10.88 -2.73
N TYR A 37 0.42 11.61 -1.63
CA TYR A 37 0.80 13.02 -1.70
C TYR A 37 2.28 13.25 -2.00
N HIS A 38 3.17 12.53 -1.30
CA HIS A 38 4.59 12.87 -1.26
C HIS A 38 5.44 12.07 -2.25
N LEU A 39 4.81 11.12 -2.97
CA LEU A 39 5.48 10.35 -4.01
C LEU A 39 4.69 10.45 -5.34
N ALA A 40 3.48 9.91 -5.42
CA ALA A 40 2.76 9.80 -6.68
C ALA A 40 2.12 11.11 -7.16
N ALA A 41 1.68 12.00 -6.27
CA ALA A 41 0.96 13.23 -6.67
C ALA A 41 1.80 14.13 -7.59
N LEU A 42 3.10 14.22 -7.36
CA LEU A 42 4.00 15.06 -8.17
C LEU A 42 4.19 14.58 -9.61
N ASP A 43 3.75 13.38 -9.93
CA ASP A 43 3.70 12.88 -11.31
C ASP A 43 2.49 13.45 -12.09
N TRP A 44 1.49 13.98 -11.39
CA TRP A 44 0.21 14.42 -11.93
C TRP A 44 -0.06 15.93 -11.74
N VAL A 45 0.54 16.52 -10.70
CA VAL A 45 0.34 17.88 -10.22
C VAL A 45 1.56 18.74 -10.53
N ASP A 46 1.36 19.84 -11.27
CA ASP A 46 2.41 20.80 -11.60
C ASP A 46 2.45 21.94 -10.57
N ILE A 47 3.45 21.89 -9.69
CA ILE A 47 3.63 22.88 -8.62
C ILE A 47 4.01 24.27 -9.17
N VAL A 48 4.73 24.33 -10.27
CA VAL A 48 5.09 25.63 -10.90
C VAL A 48 3.85 26.27 -11.54
N SER A 49 2.95 25.47 -12.09
CA SER A 49 1.64 25.97 -12.56
C SER A 49 0.77 26.49 -11.40
N ALA A 50 0.82 25.85 -10.24
CA ALA A 50 0.03 26.22 -9.05
C ALA A 50 0.24 27.68 -8.60
N ILE A 51 1.43 28.26 -8.76
CA ILE A 51 1.70 29.66 -8.38
C ILE A 51 0.91 30.70 -9.21
N LYS A 52 0.37 30.30 -10.38
CA LYS A 52 -0.43 31.14 -11.27
C LYS A 52 -1.93 31.14 -10.91
N ALA A 53 -2.35 30.26 -10.00
CA ALA A 53 -3.76 30.14 -9.60
C ALA A 53 -4.29 31.39 -8.90
N ASP A 54 -5.58 31.66 -9.07
CA ASP A 54 -6.30 32.59 -8.20
C ASP A 54 -6.65 31.90 -6.87
N PRO A 55 -6.13 32.37 -5.72
CA PRO A 55 -6.40 31.74 -4.42
C PRO A 55 -7.90 31.73 -4.04
N MET A 56 -8.66 32.76 -4.46
CA MET A 56 -10.10 32.83 -4.18
C MET A 56 -10.88 31.80 -5.03
N ALA A 57 -10.54 31.66 -6.31
CA ALA A 57 -11.12 30.65 -7.17
C ALA A 57 -10.75 29.24 -6.69
N THR A 58 -9.51 29.03 -6.23
CA THR A 58 -9.05 27.78 -5.63
C THR A 58 -9.84 27.45 -4.35
N ALA A 59 -10.07 28.42 -3.47
CA ALA A 59 -10.87 28.21 -2.25
C ALA A 59 -12.31 27.81 -2.57
N ARG A 60 -12.94 28.52 -3.52
CA ARG A 60 -14.30 28.17 -3.99
C ARG A 60 -14.37 26.78 -4.58
N LEU A 61 -13.36 26.39 -5.37
CA LEU A 61 -13.26 25.04 -5.94
C LEU A 61 -13.18 24.00 -4.80
N GLY A 62 -12.26 24.16 -3.85
CA GLY A 62 -12.11 23.23 -2.73
C GLY A 62 -13.40 23.10 -1.90
N GLN A 63 -14.05 24.21 -1.59
CA GLN A 63 -15.32 24.24 -0.85
C GLN A 63 -16.49 23.62 -1.64
N SER A 64 -16.47 23.70 -2.98
CA SER A 64 -17.49 23.05 -3.81
C SER A 64 -17.34 21.54 -3.90
N LEU A 65 -16.13 21.02 -3.69
CA LEU A 65 -15.81 19.60 -3.75
C LEU A 65 -15.96 18.90 -2.40
N SER A 66 -15.72 19.62 -1.30
CA SER A 66 -15.62 19.04 0.02
C SER A 66 -16.01 20.02 1.13
N PRO A 67 -16.66 19.57 2.22
CA PRO A 67 -16.93 20.37 3.41
C PRO A 67 -15.68 20.65 4.27
N TRP A 68 -14.48 20.34 3.77
CA TRP A 68 -13.23 20.47 4.50
C TRP A 68 -12.97 21.93 4.95
N PRO A 69 -12.92 22.23 6.25
CA PRO A 69 -12.93 23.62 6.73
C PRO A 69 -11.63 24.37 6.44
N TYR A 70 -10.55 23.65 6.14
CA TYR A 70 -9.25 24.28 5.87
C TYR A 70 -9.04 24.66 4.39
N ASN A 71 -10.09 24.58 3.54
CA ASN A 71 -10.11 25.11 2.17
C ASN A 71 -10.49 26.60 2.17
N SER A 72 -9.97 27.39 3.11
CA SER A 72 -10.23 28.84 3.17
C SER A 72 -9.27 29.62 2.28
N TYR A 73 -9.70 30.80 1.83
CA TYR A 73 -8.86 31.72 1.06
C TYR A 73 -7.53 32.02 1.76
N GLU A 74 -7.58 32.31 3.07
CA GLU A 74 -6.39 32.69 3.86
C GLU A 74 -5.34 31.59 3.86
N LEU A 75 -5.76 30.34 4.08
CA LEU A 75 -4.87 29.20 4.14
C LEU A 75 -4.30 28.83 2.77
N ILE A 76 -5.12 28.89 1.73
CA ILE A 76 -4.67 28.64 0.33
C ILE A 76 -3.70 29.74 -0.09
N LYS A 77 -4.00 31.01 0.20
CA LYS A 77 -3.11 32.14 -0.08
C LYS A 77 -1.76 31.98 0.62
N ALA A 78 -1.75 31.60 1.90
CA ALA A 78 -0.54 31.33 2.65
C ALA A 78 0.29 30.19 2.03
N SER A 79 -0.36 29.11 1.61
CA SER A 79 0.29 28.02 0.90
C SER A 79 0.88 28.47 -0.44
N GLN A 80 0.15 29.27 -1.21
CA GLN A 80 0.65 29.81 -2.48
C GLN A 80 1.87 30.74 -2.27
N ASP A 81 1.85 31.58 -1.27
CA ASP A 81 2.98 32.49 -0.97
C ASP A 81 4.23 31.69 -0.58
N ARG A 82 4.05 30.61 0.18
CA ARG A 82 5.14 29.67 0.48
C ARG A 82 5.68 29.02 -0.80
N LEU A 83 4.83 28.56 -1.70
CA LEU A 83 5.25 27.99 -2.99
C LEU A 83 6.00 29.01 -3.86
N LYS A 84 5.53 30.26 -3.94
CA LYS A 84 6.22 31.34 -4.65
C LYS A 84 7.63 31.54 -4.13
N THR A 85 7.84 31.47 -2.82
CA THR A 85 9.16 31.57 -2.20
C THR A 85 10.07 30.41 -2.64
N PHE A 86 9.60 29.17 -2.66
CA PHE A 86 10.37 28.03 -3.15
C PHE A 86 10.73 28.18 -4.63
N VAL A 87 9.76 28.49 -5.47
CA VAL A 87 9.99 28.62 -6.93
C VAL A 87 10.94 29.76 -7.24
N SER A 88 10.79 30.92 -6.59
CA SER A 88 11.67 32.08 -6.82
C SER A 88 13.10 31.88 -6.32
N SER A 89 13.33 31.04 -5.32
CA SER A 89 14.68 30.71 -4.84
C SER A 89 15.42 29.76 -5.77
N GLY A 90 14.76 29.14 -6.75
CA GLY A 90 15.32 28.07 -7.57
C GLY A 90 15.54 26.75 -6.83
N GLN A 91 15.16 26.67 -5.54
CA GLN A 91 15.27 25.47 -4.72
C GLN A 91 13.87 24.96 -4.41
N LEU A 92 13.38 24.02 -5.21
CA LEU A 92 12.03 23.49 -5.05
C LEU A 92 11.88 22.59 -3.81
N GLY A 93 12.99 22.15 -3.18
CA GLY A 93 12.98 21.34 -1.98
C GLY A 93 12.17 20.08 -2.16
N ILE A 94 11.13 19.91 -1.34
CA ILE A 94 10.20 18.76 -1.36
C ILE A 94 9.42 18.63 -2.68
N TYR A 95 9.43 19.62 -3.54
CA TYR A 95 8.76 19.63 -4.85
C TYR A 95 9.72 19.39 -6.03
N GLY A 96 10.92 18.94 -5.81
CA GLY A 96 12.00 18.83 -6.80
C GLY A 96 11.87 17.64 -7.76
N SER A 97 10.72 17.36 -8.37
CA SER A 97 10.55 16.25 -9.30
C SER A 97 11.18 16.45 -10.69
N GLY A 98 11.39 17.70 -11.11
CA GLY A 98 12.00 18.03 -12.40
C GLY A 98 11.08 17.94 -13.62
N TYR A 99 9.81 17.61 -13.47
CA TYR A 99 8.84 17.43 -14.57
C TYR A 99 7.88 18.62 -14.77
N TRP A 100 8.20 19.78 -14.23
CA TRP A 100 7.37 20.98 -14.32
C TRP A 100 7.20 21.44 -15.77
N GLY A 101 5.96 21.68 -16.18
CA GLY A 101 5.61 22.06 -17.55
C GLY A 101 5.66 20.91 -18.55
N HIS A 102 5.73 19.66 -18.09
CA HIS A 102 5.68 18.50 -19.00
C HIS A 102 4.34 18.44 -19.73
N PRO A 103 4.33 18.16 -21.06
CA PRO A 103 3.09 18.16 -21.86
C PRO A 103 2.01 17.17 -21.39
N ALA A 104 2.41 16.12 -20.67
CA ALA A 104 1.48 15.15 -20.07
C ALA A 104 0.74 15.68 -18.82
N MET A 105 1.12 16.85 -18.27
CA MET A 105 0.44 17.47 -17.13
C MET A 105 -0.76 18.28 -17.59
N LYS A 106 -1.98 17.92 -17.12
CA LYS A 106 -3.26 18.44 -17.66
C LYS A 106 -4.04 19.30 -16.66
N LEU A 107 -3.64 19.34 -15.39
CA LEU A 107 -4.42 20.04 -14.37
C LEU A 107 -4.34 21.56 -14.56
N PRO A 108 -5.48 22.29 -14.45
CA PRO A 108 -5.46 23.75 -14.41
C PRO A 108 -4.81 24.28 -13.13
N PRO A 109 -4.36 25.55 -13.13
CA PRO A 109 -3.61 26.13 -12.00
C PRO A 109 -4.34 26.01 -10.65
N GLU A 110 -5.65 26.20 -10.61
CA GLU A 110 -6.45 26.13 -9.37
C GLU A 110 -6.48 24.72 -8.80
N VAL A 111 -6.57 23.68 -9.63
CA VAL A 111 -6.52 22.27 -9.19
C VAL A 111 -5.11 21.93 -8.73
N ASN A 112 -4.06 22.37 -9.44
CA ASN A 112 -2.68 22.21 -9.00
C ASN A 112 -2.43 22.90 -7.64
N MET A 113 -2.99 24.10 -7.42
CA MET A 113 -2.85 24.85 -6.19
C MET A 113 -3.59 24.17 -5.03
N LEU A 114 -4.80 23.66 -5.24
CA LEU A 114 -5.55 22.93 -4.23
C LEU A 114 -4.80 21.66 -3.81
N ALA A 115 -4.30 20.88 -4.80
CA ALA A 115 -3.52 19.68 -4.53
C ALA A 115 -2.21 19.98 -3.78
N ALA A 116 -1.52 21.08 -4.11
CA ALA A 116 -0.32 21.53 -3.40
C ALA A 116 -0.63 21.97 -1.95
N HIS A 117 -1.77 22.62 -1.72
CA HIS A 117 -2.25 22.96 -0.39
C HIS A 117 -2.51 21.71 0.45
N HIS A 118 -3.21 20.73 -0.10
CA HIS A 118 -3.49 19.45 0.56
C HIS A 118 -2.22 18.61 0.78
N TYR A 119 -1.25 18.67 -0.14
CA TYR A 119 0.08 18.06 0.06
C TYR A 119 0.75 18.54 1.35
N LEU A 120 0.70 19.87 1.61
CA LEU A 120 1.26 20.44 2.84
C LEU A 120 0.49 20.00 4.09
N GLN A 121 -0.83 19.89 4.01
CA GLN A 121 -1.65 19.38 5.10
C GLN A 121 -1.36 17.89 5.36
N ALA A 122 -1.20 17.09 4.31
CA ALA A 122 -0.88 15.68 4.44
C ALA A 122 0.42 15.40 5.21
N LEU A 123 1.42 16.31 5.16
CA LEU A 123 2.63 16.24 6.00
C LEU A 123 2.31 16.26 7.50
N GLU A 124 1.25 16.94 7.90
CA GLU A 124 0.80 16.93 9.30
C GLU A 124 -0.01 15.68 9.62
N TYR A 125 -1.01 15.35 8.81
CA TYR A 125 -1.94 14.25 9.09
C TYR A 125 -1.26 12.88 9.07
N GLN A 126 -0.28 12.65 8.19
CA GLN A 126 0.52 11.43 8.22
C GLN A 126 1.33 11.29 9.52
N ARG A 127 1.82 12.41 10.06
CA ARG A 127 2.49 12.44 11.37
C ARG A 127 1.52 12.12 12.51
N GLU A 128 0.28 12.63 12.45
CA GLU A 128 -0.72 12.41 13.49
C GLU A 128 -1.11 10.92 13.59
N ILE A 129 -1.40 10.26 12.48
CA ILE A 129 -1.75 8.83 12.53
C ILE A 129 -0.57 7.96 12.98
N ASN A 130 0.66 8.37 12.66
CA ASN A 130 1.87 7.64 13.04
C ASN A 130 2.13 7.69 14.56
N LYS A 131 1.55 8.64 15.29
CA LYS A 131 1.56 8.66 16.77
C LYS A 131 0.85 7.44 17.34
N VAL A 132 -0.21 6.92 16.70
CA VAL A 132 -0.87 5.68 17.12
C VAL A 132 0.11 4.52 17.12
N VAL A 133 0.92 4.41 16.06
CA VAL A 133 1.98 3.39 15.97
C VAL A 133 3.01 3.59 17.08
N ALA A 134 3.45 4.81 17.35
CA ALA A 134 4.44 5.09 18.40
C ALA A 134 3.90 4.79 19.81
N ILE A 135 2.63 5.13 20.10
CA ILE A 135 2.00 4.86 21.42
C ILE A 135 1.87 3.36 21.66
N LEU A 136 1.38 2.60 20.66
CA LEU A 136 1.14 1.16 20.78
C LEU A 136 2.41 0.34 20.53
N GLY A 137 3.31 0.80 19.68
CA GLY A 137 4.51 0.08 19.26
C GLY A 137 5.80 0.47 19.98
N ALA A 138 5.74 1.40 20.96
CA ALA A 138 6.85 2.05 21.67
C ALA A 138 7.72 2.94 20.78
N LYS A 139 7.78 2.70 19.49
CA LYS A 139 8.41 3.56 18.46
C LYS A 139 7.84 3.29 17.07
N THR A 140 8.19 4.16 16.14
CA THR A 140 7.89 4.03 14.71
C THR A 140 9.14 4.42 13.91
N PRO A 141 9.41 3.79 12.74
CA PRO A 141 8.62 2.74 12.08
C PRO A 141 8.83 1.33 12.64
N HIS A 142 9.96 1.01 13.24
CA HIS A 142 10.29 -0.34 13.71
C HIS A 142 9.75 -0.57 15.12
N ILE A 143 8.52 -1.07 15.22
CA ILE A 143 7.83 -1.36 16.49
C ILE A 143 8.59 -2.36 17.35
N GLN A 144 8.58 -2.16 18.67
CA GLN A 144 9.33 -2.98 19.63
C GLN A 144 8.43 -3.85 20.52
N ASN A 145 7.13 -3.58 20.58
CA ASN A 145 6.20 -4.20 21.52
C ASN A 145 5.60 -5.52 21.03
N VAL A 146 5.75 -5.88 19.76
CA VAL A 146 5.20 -7.13 19.23
C VAL A 146 6.12 -8.29 19.58
N ALA A 147 5.54 -9.31 20.17
CA ALA A 147 6.22 -10.56 20.54
C ALA A 147 5.48 -11.77 19.96
N VAL A 148 6.12 -12.92 19.84
CA VAL A 148 5.44 -14.18 19.52
C VAL A 148 4.47 -14.51 20.66
N GLY A 149 3.18 -14.60 20.37
CA GLY A 149 2.11 -14.81 21.34
C GLY A 149 1.42 -13.54 21.84
N GLY A 150 1.76 -12.37 21.33
CA GLY A 150 1.01 -11.15 21.69
C GLY A 150 1.79 -9.85 21.59
N VAL A 151 1.52 -8.96 22.52
CA VAL A 151 2.19 -7.66 22.67
C VAL A 151 2.64 -7.45 24.10
N ALA A 152 3.73 -6.68 24.27
CA ALA A 152 4.27 -6.35 25.59
C ALA A 152 3.56 -5.16 26.27
N ASN A 153 2.46 -4.66 25.71
CA ASN A 153 1.70 -3.56 26.30
C ASN A 153 0.87 -4.05 27.51
N PRO A 154 1.17 -3.63 28.75
CA PRO A 154 0.25 -3.89 29.84
C PRO A 154 -1.00 -2.99 29.69
N ILE A 155 -2.17 -3.53 29.93
CA ILE A 155 -3.41 -2.76 30.05
C ILE A 155 -3.71 -2.55 31.53
N ASN A 156 -3.77 -1.30 31.94
CA ASN A 156 -4.20 -0.90 33.28
C ASN A 156 -4.77 0.50 33.20
N LEU A 157 -6.07 0.64 33.42
CA LEU A 157 -6.81 1.88 33.15
C LEU A 157 -6.40 3.04 34.05
N ASP A 158 -5.86 2.75 35.24
CA ASP A 158 -5.47 3.72 36.27
C ASP A 158 -3.97 4.00 36.32
N ASN A 159 -3.15 3.27 35.52
CA ASN A 159 -1.69 3.40 35.57
C ASN A 159 -1.15 4.17 34.36
N GLN A 160 -0.50 5.31 34.61
CA GLN A 160 0.09 6.14 33.56
C GLN A 160 1.24 5.45 32.78
N ALA A 161 1.89 4.43 33.34
CA ALA A 161 2.94 3.67 32.65
C ALA A 161 2.38 2.59 31.71
N ALA A 162 1.08 2.29 31.80
CA ALA A 162 0.40 1.28 31.00
C ALA A 162 -0.44 1.89 29.88
N LEU A 163 -1.08 1.04 29.09
CA LEU A 163 -2.14 1.46 28.17
C LEU A 163 -3.39 1.74 29.00
N ASN A 164 -3.56 3.00 29.36
CA ASN A 164 -4.61 3.50 30.25
C ASN A 164 -5.73 4.19 29.44
N MET A 165 -6.78 4.65 30.12
CA MET A 165 -7.95 5.27 29.50
C MET A 165 -7.58 6.56 28.73
N GLU A 166 -6.68 7.37 29.25
CA GLU A 166 -6.23 8.61 28.58
C GLU A 166 -5.55 8.32 27.24
N ARG A 167 -4.61 7.35 27.21
CA ARG A 167 -3.93 6.93 25.99
C ARG A 167 -4.89 6.30 24.99
N LEU A 168 -5.81 5.46 25.43
CA LEU A 168 -6.84 4.84 24.59
C LEU A 168 -7.74 5.91 23.95
N TYR A 169 -8.17 6.91 24.73
CA TYR A 169 -8.97 8.01 24.21
C TYR A 169 -8.18 8.89 23.24
N TYR A 170 -6.90 9.19 23.57
CA TYR A 170 -6.03 9.95 22.66
C TYR A 170 -5.83 9.25 21.32
N ILE A 171 -5.66 7.91 21.32
CA ILE A 171 -5.60 7.11 20.08
C ILE A 171 -6.87 7.33 19.25
N LYS A 172 -8.05 7.30 19.90
CA LYS A 172 -9.32 7.54 19.20
C LYS A 172 -9.35 8.93 18.55
N THR A 173 -8.95 9.97 19.26
CA THR A 173 -8.93 11.34 18.70
C THR A 173 -8.00 11.46 17.50
N LEU A 174 -6.87 10.76 17.50
CA LEU A 174 -5.94 10.73 16.36
C LEU A 174 -6.56 10.00 15.15
N ILE A 175 -7.24 8.87 15.38
CA ILE A 175 -7.93 8.12 14.33
C ILE A 175 -9.03 8.98 13.70
N ASP A 176 -9.88 9.61 14.52
CA ASP A 176 -10.98 10.44 14.04
C ASP A 176 -10.46 11.66 13.25
N LYS A 177 -9.44 12.36 13.78
CA LYS A 177 -8.82 13.52 13.12
C LYS A 177 -8.28 13.17 11.72
N VAL A 178 -7.60 12.04 11.61
CA VAL A 178 -7.01 11.63 10.31
C VAL A 178 -8.07 11.06 9.37
N GLY A 179 -9.07 10.37 9.91
CA GLY A 179 -10.18 9.87 9.14
C GLY A 179 -10.97 10.96 8.42
N ASP A 180 -11.20 12.10 9.09
CA ASP A 180 -11.84 13.27 8.50
C ASP A 180 -11.03 13.78 7.27
N PHE A 181 -9.70 13.82 7.37
CA PHE A 181 -8.85 14.18 6.25
C PHE A 181 -8.93 13.14 5.10
N VAL A 182 -8.92 11.85 5.42
CA VAL A 182 -9.02 10.78 4.42
C VAL A 182 -10.33 10.85 3.66
N GLU A 183 -11.47 11.02 4.34
CA GLU A 183 -12.80 11.02 3.71
C GLU A 183 -13.11 12.31 2.96
N ASN A 184 -12.66 13.46 3.47
CA ASN A 184 -13.02 14.76 2.94
C ASN A 184 -11.94 15.42 2.06
N VAL A 185 -10.72 14.89 2.06
CA VAL A 185 -9.61 15.42 1.25
C VAL A 185 -9.03 14.35 0.34
N LEU A 186 -8.44 13.29 0.89
CA LEU A 186 -7.72 12.28 0.09
C LEU A 186 -8.59 11.63 -1.00
N LEU A 187 -9.79 11.18 -0.65
CA LEU A 187 -10.72 10.58 -1.63
C LEU A 187 -11.17 11.57 -2.69
N ILE A 188 -11.38 12.82 -2.31
CA ILE A 188 -11.85 13.88 -3.20
C ILE A 188 -10.74 14.30 -4.17
N ASP A 189 -9.50 14.49 -3.66
CA ASP A 189 -8.34 14.78 -4.50
C ASP A 189 -8.08 13.68 -5.52
N THR A 190 -8.19 12.42 -5.05
CA THR A 190 -8.06 11.26 -5.93
C THR A 190 -9.09 11.29 -7.05
N ALA A 191 -10.36 11.57 -6.73
CA ALA A 191 -11.43 11.66 -7.73
C ALA A 191 -11.21 12.82 -8.68
N ALA A 192 -10.81 13.99 -8.18
CA ALA A 192 -10.56 15.18 -8.99
C ALA A 192 -9.41 14.94 -9.99
N VAL A 193 -8.27 14.42 -9.52
CA VAL A 193 -7.15 14.07 -10.40
C VAL A 193 -7.57 13.02 -11.43
N ALA A 194 -8.21 11.94 -11.00
CA ALA A 194 -8.65 10.86 -11.89
C ALA A 194 -9.62 11.36 -12.98
N ALA A 195 -10.48 12.35 -12.69
CA ALA A 195 -11.39 12.90 -13.66
C ALA A 195 -10.67 13.64 -14.81
N PHE A 196 -9.60 14.41 -14.51
CA PHE A 196 -8.78 15.06 -15.54
C PHE A 196 -7.93 14.08 -16.35
N TYR A 197 -7.60 12.95 -15.77
CA TYR A 197 -6.79 11.90 -16.38
C TYR A 197 -7.60 10.61 -16.65
N ALA A 198 -8.88 10.77 -17.00
CA ALA A 198 -9.76 9.62 -17.27
C ALA A 198 -9.28 8.75 -18.45
N ASP A 199 -8.51 9.31 -19.37
CA ASP A 199 -7.83 8.57 -20.44
C ASP A 199 -6.80 7.57 -19.93
N TRP A 200 -6.26 7.75 -18.73
CA TRP A 200 -5.31 6.85 -18.08
C TRP A 200 -5.94 5.55 -17.55
N THR A 201 -7.25 5.42 -17.60
CA THR A 201 -7.95 4.14 -17.34
C THR A 201 -7.65 3.06 -18.41
N LYS A 202 -7.02 3.45 -19.53
CA LYS A 202 -6.65 2.55 -20.63
C LYS A 202 -5.23 1.99 -20.54
N TYR A 203 -4.39 2.58 -19.69
CA TYR A 203 -2.95 2.29 -19.64
C TYR A 203 -2.55 1.62 -18.33
N GLY A 204 -1.52 0.78 -18.41
CA GLY A 204 -0.87 0.22 -17.27
C GLY A 204 -1.64 -0.88 -16.54
N SER A 205 -2.54 -1.60 -17.20
CA SER A 205 -3.30 -2.69 -16.55
C SER A 205 -2.39 -3.82 -16.04
N GLY A 206 -1.32 -4.13 -16.77
CA GLY A 206 -0.38 -5.18 -16.39
C GLY A 206 -0.99 -6.59 -16.37
N VAL A 207 -0.49 -7.43 -15.48
CA VAL A 207 -1.09 -8.74 -15.24
C VAL A 207 -2.41 -8.58 -14.48
N LYS A 208 -3.45 -9.29 -14.92
CA LYS A 208 -4.79 -9.21 -14.33
C LYS A 208 -5.09 -10.38 -13.38
N ASN A 209 -4.06 -11.01 -12.84
CA ASN A 209 -4.18 -11.98 -11.76
C ASN A 209 -3.93 -11.25 -10.44
N TYR A 210 -4.94 -11.10 -9.61
CA TYR A 210 -4.88 -10.32 -8.38
C TYR A 210 -4.84 -11.26 -7.17
N LEU A 211 -3.83 -11.09 -6.34
CA LEU A 211 -3.66 -11.86 -5.10
C LEU A 211 -3.65 -10.93 -3.90
N SER A 212 -4.41 -11.27 -2.88
CA SER A 212 -4.47 -10.55 -1.60
C SER A 212 -4.63 -11.53 -0.45
N ALA A 213 -3.91 -11.32 0.66
CA ALA A 213 -4.15 -12.08 1.87
C ALA A 213 -5.35 -11.53 2.65
N PRO A 214 -6.07 -12.37 3.41
CA PRO A 214 -6.93 -11.86 4.47
C PRO A 214 -6.09 -11.23 5.56
N ASP A 215 -6.58 -10.16 6.18
CA ASP A 215 -5.80 -9.44 7.19
C ASP A 215 -6.61 -9.00 8.39
N MET A 216 -5.90 -8.60 9.45
CA MET A 216 -6.46 -8.16 10.72
C MET A 216 -7.32 -9.23 11.40
N PRO A 217 -6.69 -10.28 11.97
CA PRO A 217 -7.38 -11.33 12.72
C PRO A 217 -8.21 -10.76 13.87
N ILE A 218 -9.42 -11.31 14.09
CA ILE A 218 -10.35 -10.91 15.13
C ILE A 218 -10.76 -12.06 16.06
N ASP A 219 -9.99 -13.13 16.04
CA ASP A 219 -10.09 -14.25 16.99
C ASP A 219 -8.70 -14.68 17.49
N THR A 220 -8.67 -15.52 18.51
CA THR A 220 -7.40 -15.96 19.13
C THR A 220 -6.58 -16.88 18.26
N LYS A 221 -7.21 -17.58 17.31
CA LYS A 221 -6.59 -18.59 16.43
C LYS A 221 -6.10 -18.00 15.09
N GLY A 222 -6.45 -16.74 14.77
CA GLY A 222 -6.18 -16.17 13.46
C GLY A 222 -6.94 -16.88 12.31
N ALA A 223 -8.16 -17.35 12.61
CA ALA A 223 -9.03 -18.04 11.65
C ALA A 223 -10.15 -17.14 11.10
N LYS A 224 -10.36 -15.95 11.71
CA LYS A 224 -11.33 -14.96 11.26
C LYS A 224 -10.63 -13.63 11.06
N PHE A 225 -10.91 -12.99 9.94
CA PHE A 225 -10.27 -11.73 9.54
C PHE A 225 -11.33 -10.67 9.26
N ILE A 226 -11.05 -9.42 9.60
CA ILE A 226 -11.97 -8.32 9.27
C ILE A 226 -11.85 -7.91 7.80
N LEU A 227 -10.66 -8.00 7.23
CA LEU A 227 -10.39 -7.71 5.82
C LEU A 227 -10.24 -9.03 5.05
N PRO A 228 -11.21 -9.39 4.20
CA PRO A 228 -11.11 -10.61 3.39
C PRO A 228 -10.03 -10.50 2.31
N GLY A 229 -9.37 -11.62 2.02
CA GLY A 229 -8.41 -11.77 0.94
C GLY A 229 -8.80 -12.92 0.01
N GLY A 230 -8.04 -13.08 -1.07
CA GLY A 230 -8.28 -14.13 -2.05
C GLY A 230 -7.51 -13.92 -3.35
N TYR A 231 -7.95 -14.63 -4.37
CA TYR A 231 -7.38 -14.57 -5.71
C TYR A 231 -8.47 -14.32 -6.76
N ILE A 232 -8.17 -13.45 -7.72
CA ILE A 232 -9.03 -13.15 -8.87
C ILE A 232 -8.20 -13.40 -10.15
N PRO A 233 -8.53 -14.45 -10.92
CA PRO A 233 -7.86 -14.69 -12.20
C PRO A 233 -8.40 -13.77 -13.31
N ASP A 234 -7.54 -13.40 -14.23
CA ASP A 234 -7.83 -12.72 -15.50
C ASP A 234 -8.65 -11.41 -15.35
N GLY A 235 -8.67 -10.81 -14.15
CA GLY A 235 -9.43 -9.58 -13.85
C GLY A 235 -10.93 -9.80 -13.64
N ASP A 236 -11.39 -11.03 -13.67
CA ASP A 236 -12.82 -11.37 -13.53
C ASP A 236 -13.20 -11.52 -12.05
N ILE A 237 -13.77 -10.47 -11.47
CA ILE A 237 -14.17 -10.45 -10.06
C ILE A 237 -15.22 -11.52 -9.72
N SER A 238 -15.98 -12.05 -10.71
CA SER A 238 -16.94 -13.13 -10.49
C SER A 238 -16.26 -14.47 -10.21
N LYS A 239 -14.99 -14.61 -10.57
CA LYS A 239 -14.15 -15.80 -10.31
C LYS A 239 -13.34 -15.69 -9.01
N TYR A 240 -13.70 -14.79 -8.12
CA TYR A 240 -13.03 -14.64 -6.85
C TYR A 240 -12.99 -15.96 -6.06
N GLN A 241 -11.79 -16.29 -5.59
CA GLN A 241 -11.52 -17.46 -4.76
C GLN A 241 -10.96 -16.99 -3.41
N PRO A 242 -11.65 -17.24 -2.28
CA PRO A 242 -11.20 -16.76 -0.98
C PRO A 242 -9.97 -17.50 -0.49
N ILE A 243 -9.11 -16.78 0.24
CA ILE A 243 -8.09 -17.30 1.16
C ILE A 243 -8.61 -17.03 2.56
N THR A 244 -8.69 -18.04 3.43
CA THR A 244 -9.47 -17.97 4.66
C THR A 244 -8.68 -18.08 5.96
N SER A 245 -7.45 -18.59 5.93
CA SER A 245 -6.64 -18.78 7.13
C SER A 245 -5.14 -18.84 6.81
N PHE A 246 -4.30 -18.81 7.86
CA PHE A 246 -2.86 -19.04 7.72
C PHE A 246 -2.53 -20.47 7.28
N ASP A 247 -3.43 -21.43 7.48
CA ASP A 247 -3.28 -22.85 7.08
C ASP A 247 -4.00 -23.17 5.77
N ASP A 248 -4.43 -22.15 5.00
CA ASP A 248 -5.20 -22.34 3.79
C ASP A 248 -4.40 -23.08 2.71
N LYS A 249 -4.81 -24.29 2.37
CA LYS A 249 -4.12 -25.11 1.37
C LYS A 249 -4.13 -24.48 -0.02
N PHE A 250 -5.21 -23.76 -0.37
CA PHE A 250 -5.27 -23.07 -1.66
C PHE A 250 -4.13 -22.04 -1.76
N PHE A 251 -3.80 -21.33 -0.67
CA PHE A 251 -2.65 -20.44 -0.65
C PHE A 251 -1.33 -21.20 -0.63
N HIS A 252 -1.20 -22.18 0.29
CA HIS A 252 0.06 -22.90 0.49
C HIS A 252 0.52 -23.65 -0.77
N ASP A 253 -0.38 -24.38 -1.42
CA ASP A 253 -0.01 -25.28 -2.50
C ASP A 253 0.28 -24.55 -3.82
N ASN A 254 -0.10 -23.27 -3.92
CA ASN A 254 -0.07 -22.52 -5.16
C ASN A 254 1.00 -21.42 -5.24
N VAL A 255 1.76 -21.16 -4.16
CA VAL A 255 2.88 -20.19 -4.17
C VAL A 255 4.19 -20.90 -4.51
N LYS A 256 4.87 -20.43 -5.55
CA LYS A 256 6.22 -20.87 -5.93
C LYS A 256 7.06 -19.68 -6.35
N GLU A 257 8.37 -19.79 -6.27
CA GLU A 257 9.32 -18.81 -6.80
C GLU A 257 10.23 -19.44 -7.85
N SER A 258 10.53 -18.69 -8.91
CA SER A 258 11.53 -19.03 -9.93
C SER A 258 12.74 -18.10 -9.85
N ILE A 259 13.93 -18.61 -10.15
CA ILE A 259 15.16 -17.82 -10.28
C ILE A 259 15.71 -17.78 -11.72
N LYS A 260 14.95 -18.29 -12.70
CA LYS A 260 15.40 -18.35 -14.10
C LYS A 260 16.00 -17.04 -14.59
N HIS A 261 15.36 -15.92 -14.30
CA HIS A 261 15.79 -14.58 -14.72
C HIS A 261 16.37 -13.74 -13.58
N SER A 262 16.65 -14.35 -12.43
CA SER A 262 17.16 -13.66 -11.24
C SER A 262 18.60 -14.05 -10.94
N TRP A 263 19.39 -13.10 -10.41
CA TRP A 263 20.81 -13.30 -10.08
C TRP A 263 21.00 -14.17 -8.82
N TYR A 264 20.66 -15.45 -8.96
CA TYR A 264 20.88 -16.53 -7.99
C TYR A 264 21.59 -17.69 -8.65
N ASP A 265 22.28 -18.51 -7.86
CA ASP A 265 22.97 -19.68 -8.39
C ASP A 265 21.99 -20.79 -8.81
N GLY A 266 22.24 -21.37 -9.97
CA GLY A 266 21.37 -22.40 -10.56
C GLY A 266 20.18 -21.85 -11.36
N ASP A 267 19.25 -22.75 -11.66
CA ASP A 267 17.98 -22.49 -12.33
C ASP A 267 16.94 -23.43 -11.72
N TRP A 268 15.95 -22.87 -11.00
CA TRP A 268 14.91 -23.64 -10.34
C TRP A 268 13.60 -22.88 -10.22
N ASP A 269 12.52 -23.65 -10.13
CA ASP A 269 11.17 -23.24 -9.77
C ASP A 269 10.76 -24.08 -8.54
N LYS A 270 10.71 -23.49 -7.36
CA LYS A 270 10.53 -24.22 -6.11
C LYS A 270 9.41 -23.63 -5.25
N HIS A 271 8.86 -24.49 -4.42
CA HIS A 271 8.01 -24.09 -3.31
C HIS A 271 8.85 -23.54 -2.16
N LEU A 272 8.34 -22.49 -1.46
CA LEU A 272 9.06 -21.74 -0.43
C LEU A 272 9.68 -22.60 0.71
N TRP A 273 9.03 -23.71 1.07
CA TRP A 273 9.60 -24.65 2.07
C TRP A 273 10.93 -25.28 1.68
N ASN A 274 11.22 -25.33 0.38
CA ASN A 274 12.33 -26.07 -0.23
C ASN A 274 13.35 -25.16 -0.90
N GLU A 275 13.23 -23.84 -0.68
CA GLU A 275 14.15 -22.88 -1.28
C GLU A 275 15.47 -22.82 -0.53
N ASP A 276 16.53 -22.70 -1.33
CA ASP A 276 17.89 -22.42 -0.90
C ASP A 276 18.38 -21.19 -1.67
N THR A 277 18.49 -20.07 -0.95
CA THR A 277 18.72 -18.76 -1.56
C THR A 277 20.20 -18.41 -1.57
N ASN A 278 20.84 -18.55 -2.76
CA ASN A 278 22.25 -18.28 -3.00
C ASN A 278 22.40 -17.15 -4.05
N PRO A 279 22.47 -15.86 -3.65
CA PRO A 279 22.66 -14.75 -4.58
C PRO A 279 23.96 -14.88 -5.38
N LYS A 280 23.88 -14.66 -6.72
CA LYS A 280 25.04 -14.71 -7.61
C LYS A 280 24.83 -13.74 -8.78
N TYR A 281 25.55 -12.64 -8.76
CA TYR A 281 25.54 -11.67 -9.85
C TYR A 281 26.28 -12.24 -11.08
N THR A 282 25.65 -12.14 -12.26
CA THR A 282 26.20 -12.66 -13.53
C THR A 282 26.09 -11.66 -14.67
N ASP A 283 26.07 -10.36 -14.39
CA ASP A 283 25.79 -9.30 -15.34
C ASP A 283 24.38 -9.34 -15.97
N PHE A 284 24.00 -8.26 -16.64
CA PHE A 284 22.72 -8.14 -17.31
C PHE A 284 22.70 -8.98 -18.59
N GLN A 285 21.70 -9.85 -18.69
CA GLN A 285 21.48 -10.69 -19.87
C GLN A 285 19.99 -10.64 -20.24
N ASP A 286 19.63 -10.00 -21.33
CA ASP A 286 18.26 -9.73 -21.73
C ASP A 286 17.36 -10.99 -21.79
N ASN A 287 17.89 -12.10 -22.33
CA ASN A 287 17.22 -13.40 -22.35
C ASN A 287 17.70 -14.37 -21.25
N GLY A 288 18.52 -13.89 -20.32
CA GLY A 288 19.06 -14.65 -19.20
C GLY A 288 18.65 -14.05 -17.86
N LYS A 289 19.64 -13.85 -16.98
CA LYS A 289 19.45 -13.24 -15.66
C LYS A 289 19.66 -11.73 -15.76
N TYR A 290 18.66 -10.95 -15.28
CA TYR A 290 18.71 -9.50 -15.42
C TYR A 290 18.21 -8.73 -14.18
N TRP A 291 17.80 -9.42 -13.12
CA TRP A 291 17.23 -8.79 -11.95
C TRP A 291 17.64 -9.46 -10.63
N TRP A 292 17.55 -8.73 -9.51
CA TRP A 292 17.81 -9.27 -8.17
C TRP A 292 16.59 -9.96 -7.54
N VAL A 293 15.40 -9.61 -7.96
CA VAL A 293 14.17 -10.12 -7.38
C VAL A 293 13.84 -11.49 -7.97
N LYS A 294 13.43 -12.45 -7.14
CA LYS A 294 12.88 -13.73 -7.60
C LYS A 294 11.50 -13.52 -8.25
N ALA A 295 11.04 -14.45 -9.04
CA ALA A 295 9.75 -14.40 -9.69
C ALA A 295 8.73 -15.31 -9.01
N PRO A 296 7.95 -14.79 -8.02
CA PRO A 296 6.86 -15.56 -7.42
C PRO A 296 5.70 -15.72 -8.41
N THR A 297 5.05 -16.87 -8.32
CA THR A 297 3.84 -17.19 -9.07
C THR A 297 2.74 -17.69 -8.12
N PHE A 298 1.49 -17.43 -8.49
CA PHE A 298 0.32 -18.03 -7.87
C PHE A 298 -0.45 -18.83 -8.91
N MET A 299 -0.74 -20.09 -8.63
CA MET A 299 -1.31 -21.03 -9.62
C MET A 299 -0.48 -21.09 -10.91
N GLY A 300 0.86 -20.93 -10.80
CA GLY A 300 1.78 -20.99 -11.92
C GLY A 300 1.75 -19.78 -12.87
N LYS A 301 1.13 -18.66 -12.47
CA LYS A 301 1.07 -17.40 -13.22
C LYS A 301 1.63 -16.24 -12.39
N PRO A 302 2.22 -15.21 -13.01
CA PRO A 302 2.52 -13.96 -12.34
C PRO A 302 1.24 -13.35 -11.73
N ALA A 303 1.35 -12.78 -10.53
CA ALA A 303 0.22 -12.17 -9.86
C ALA A 303 0.57 -10.75 -9.39
N GLN A 304 -0.36 -9.81 -9.58
CA GLN A 304 -0.28 -8.46 -9.02
C GLN A 304 -0.80 -8.46 -7.60
N VAL A 305 -0.09 -7.76 -6.72
CA VAL A 305 -0.48 -7.55 -5.32
C VAL A 305 -0.56 -6.05 -5.01
N GLY A 306 -1.12 -5.69 -3.86
CA GLY A 306 -1.19 -4.31 -3.39
C GLY A 306 -2.60 -3.79 -3.27
N PRO A 307 -2.77 -2.46 -3.08
CA PRO A 307 -4.08 -1.86 -2.83
C PRO A 307 -5.15 -2.20 -3.86
N LEU A 308 -4.78 -2.30 -5.15
CA LEU A 308 -5.72 -2.70 -6.19
C LEU A 308 -6.23 -4.13 -5.97
N SER A 309 -5.31 -5.09 -5.81
CA SER A 309 -5.68 -6.49 -5.55
C SER A 309 -6.51 -6.64 -4.29
N ASN A 310 -6.11 -5.94 -3.22
CA ASN A 310 -6.81 -5.95 -1.95
C ASN A 310 -8.25 -5.39 -2.08
N VAL A 311 -8.43 -4.22 -2.72
CA VAL A 311 -9.74 -3.61 -2.93
C VAL A 311 -10.62 -4.50 -3.81
N LEU A 312 -10.09 -5.08 -4.90
CA LEU A 312 -10.87 -5.96 -5.78
C LEU A 312 -11.31 -7.25 -5.07
N CYS A 313 -10.42 -7.89 -4.30
CA CYS A 313 -10.76 -9.09 -3.51
C CYS A 313 -11.79 -8.78 -2.43
N MET A 314 -11.61 -7.69 -1.67
CA MET A 314 -12.58 -7.26 -0.66
C MET A 314 -13.94 -6.89 -1.28
N PHE A 315 -13.94 -6.22 -2.44
CA PHE A 315 -15.16 -5.86 -3.16
C PHE A 315 -15.92 -7.11 -3.62
N ALA A 316 -15.21 -8.07 -4.23
CA ALA A 316 -15.77 -9.34 -4.67
C ALA A 316 -16.29 -10.20 -3.49
N ALA A 317 -15.61 -10.14 -2.35
CA ALA A 317 -16.05 -10.80 -1.11
C ALA A 317 -17.29 -10.15 -0.46
N GLY A 318 -17.79 -9.03 -0.98
CA GLY A 318 -18.94 -8.32 -0.42
C GLY A 318 -18.63 -7.47 0.82
N HIS A 319 -17.37 -7.10 1.04
CA HIS A 319 -16.95 -6.27 2.17
C HIS A 319 -17.59 -4.87 2.10
N LYS A 320 -18.50 -4.58 3.02
CA LYS A 320 -19.40 -3.41 2.97
C LYS A 320 -18.65 -2.06 2.92
N SER A 321 -17.63 -1.88 3.75
CA SER A 321 -16.85 -0.64 3.77
C SER A 321 -16.13 -0.43 2.44
N THR A 322 -15.55 -1.49 1.85
CA THR A 322 -14.89 -1.42 0.53
C THR A 322 -15.88 -1.07 -0.57
N GLN A 323 -17.05 -1.71 -0.61
CA GLN A 323 -18.09 -1.40 -1.59
C GLN A 323 -18.55 0.06 -1.46
N LYS A 324 -18.79 0.55 -0.23
CA LYS A 324 -19.16 1.96 0.06
C LYS A 324 -18.12 2.93 -0.52
N HIS A 325 -16.85 2.77 -0.16
CA HIS A 325 -15.81 3.74 -0.54
C HIS A 325 -15.40 3.63 -2.01
N ALA A 326 -15.37 2.42 -2.58
CA ALA A 326 -15.10 2.22 -4.00
C ALA A 326 -16.22 2.83 -4.87
N THR A 327 -17.48 2.58 -4.53
CA THR A 327 -18.63 3.18 -5.23
C THR A 327 -18.60 4.70 -5.12
N LYS A 328 -18.38 5.25 -3.91
CA LYS A 328 -18.26 6.71 -3.71
C LYS A 328 -17.18 7.32 -4.60
N LEU A 329 -15.99 6.69 -4.67
CA LEU A 329 -14.91 7.18 -5.52
C LEU A 329 -15.31 7.16 -7.01
N LEU A 330 -15.81 6.02 -7.51
CA LEU A 330 -16.17 5.85 -8.93
C LEU A 330 -17.32 6.78 -9.35
N ASP A 331 -18.32 6.98 -8.49
CA ASP A 331 -19.43 7.90 -8.73
C ASP A 331 -18.94 9.35 -8.76
N THR A 332 -18.03 9.73 -7.85
CA THR A 332 -17.44 11.07 -7.84
C THR A 332 -16.61 11.32 -9.09
N VAL A 333 -15.78 10.37 -9.51
CA VAL A 333 -15.01 10.45 -10.77
C VAL A 333 -15.97 10.58 -11.96
N SER A 334 -17.03 9.77 -11.98
CA SER A 334 -18.03 9.80 -13.07
C SER A 334 -18.72 11.15 -13.19
N ALA A 335 -19.09 11.75 -12.06
CA ALA A 335 -19.73 13.07 -12.01
C ALA A 335 -18.78 14.17 -12.48
N LEU A 336 -17.52 14.17 -12.02
CA LEU A 336 -16.52 15.17 -12.39
C LEU A 336 -16.05 15.04 -13.84
N ALA A 337 -15.84 13.81 -14.32
CA ALA A 337 -15.43 13.53 -15.70
C ALA A 337 -16.60 13.59 -16.71
N LYS A 338 -17.85 13.71 -16.24
CA LYS A 338 -19.07 13.68 -17.04
C LYS A 338 -19.16 12.44 -17.96
N THR A 339 -18.66 11.33 -17.47
CA THR A 339 -18.68 10.03 -18.15
C THR A 339 -18.78 8.91 -17.13
N LYS A 340 -19.46 7.81 -17.46
CA LYS A 340 -19.59 6.67 -16.53
C LYS A 340 -18.26 5.95 -16.40
N VAL A 341 -17.79 5.82 -15.16
CA VAL A 341 -16.58 5.08 -14.77
C VAL A 341 -16.99 3.93 -13.87
N GLY A 342 -16.76 2.70 -14.32
CA GLY A 342 -17.09 1.48 -13.56
C GLY A 342 -15.86 0.88 -12.86
N ILE A 343 -16.09 -0.26 -12.19
CA ILE A 343 -15.03 -0.98 -11.44
C ILE A 343 -13.88 -1.42 -12.35
N ASP A 344 -14.13 -1.68 -13.63
CA ASP A 344 -13.10 -2.08 -14.59
C ASP A 344 -12.04 -1.01 -14.84
N ALA A 345 -12.36 0.27 -14.59
CA ALA A 345 -11.40 1.36 -14.68
C ALA A 345 -10.26 1.25 -13.64
N LEU A 346 -10.48 0.48 -12.58
CA LEU A 346 -9.42 0.21 -11.59
C LEU A 346 -8.27 -0.64 -12.16
N HIS A 347 -8.50 -1.40 -13.23
CA HIS A 347 -7.44 -2.18 -13.90
C HIS A 347 -6.49 -1.29 -14.72
N SER A 348 -5.89 -0.27 -14.08
CA SER A 348 -5.06 0.73 -14.75
C SER A 348 -4.09 1.42 -13.79
N THR A 349 -3.19 2.22 -14.33
CA THR A 349 -2.27 3.07 -13.54
C THR A 349 -3.03 3.99 -12.58
N ILE A 350 -3.99 4.78 -13.10
CA ILE A 350 -4.78 5.69 -12.25
C ILE A 350 -5.70 4.93 -11.30
N GLY A 351 -6.16 3.76 -11.72
CA GLY A 351 -6.98 2.87 -10.90
C GLY A 351 -6.25 2.31 -9.69
N ARG A 352 -4.94 1.98 -9.80
CA ARG A 352 -4.13 1.58 -8.63
C ARG A 352 -4.03 2.70 -7.60
N ILE A 353 -3.88 3.96 -8.05
CA ILE A 353 -3.88 5.12 -7.16
C ILE A 353 -5.25 5.28 -6.49
N GLY A 354 -6.34 5.14 -7.27
CA GLY A 354 -7.71 5.16 -6.75
C GLY A 354 -7.98 4.07 -5.70
N ALA A 355 -7.57 2.85 -5.99
CA ALA A 355 -7.71 1.73 -5.05
C ALA A 355 -6.94 1.95 -3.74
N ARG A 356 -5.77 2.61 -3.79
CA ARG A 356 -4.99 2.98 -2.60
C ARG A 356 -5.76 3.93 -1.69
N SER A 357 -6.41 4.93 -2.26
CA SER A 357 -7.23 5.88 -1.50
C SER A 357 -8.48 5.20 -0.91
N VAL A 358 -9.12 4.30 -1.65
CA VAL A 358 -10.23 3.47 -1.14
C VAL A 358 -9.75 2.62 0.03
N ARG A 359 -8.62 1.94 -0.10
CA ARG A 359 -8.05 1.14 1.00
C ARG A 359 -7.76 2.00 2.22
N CYS A 360 -7.24 3.21 2.05
CA CYS A 360 -6.99 4.14 3.15
C CYS A 360 -8.28 4.46 3.93
N ALA A 361 -9.40 4.70 3.23
CA ALA A 361 -10.71 4.94 3.85
C ALA A 361 -11.28 3.69 4.54
N VAL A 362 -11.09 2.52 3.95
CA VAL A 362 -11.46 1.23 4.58
C VAL A 362 -10.67 1.00 5.86
N LEU A 363 -9.38 1.33 5.87
CA LEU A 363 -8.54 1.22 7.07
C LEU A 363 -9.00 2.17 8.18
N TYR A 364 -9.48 3.37 7.85
CA TYR A 364 -10.08 4.27 8.83
C TYR A 364 -11.32 3.66 9.50
N ASP A 365 -12.27 3.12 8.73
CA ASP A 365 -13.42 2.42 9.28
C ASP A 365 -12.97 1.24 10.17
N THR A 366 -12.01 0.46 9.68
CA THR A 366 -11.44 -0.68 10.42
C THR A 366 -10.77 -0.26 11.74
N LEU A 367 -10.03 0.85 11.76
CA LEU A 367 -9.39 1.36 12.97
C LEU A 367 -10.42 1.74 14.06
N LYS A 368 -11.54 2.33 13.66
CA LYS A 368 -12.64 2.62 14.60
C LYS A 368 -13.21 1.33 15.20
N ASP A 369 -13.47 0.34 14.34
CA ASP A 369 -14.01 -0.95 14.77
C ASP A 369 -13.05 -1.68 15.72
N GLN A 370 -11.74 -1.66 15.42
CA GLN A 370 -10.72 -2.30 16.26
C GLN A 370 -10.57 -1.60 17.61
N TRP A 371 -10.61 -0.27 17.63
CA TRP A 371 -10.61 0.50 18.88
C TRP A 371 -11.84 0.16 19.73
N GLN A 372 -13.02 0.14 19.13
CA GLN A 372 -14.27 -0.21 19.80
C GLN A 372 -14.23 -1.64 20.36
N ALA A 373 -13.76 -2.61 19.57
CA ALA A 373 -13.66 -4.00 20.00
C ALA A 373 -12.66 -4.18 21.18
N LEU A 374 -11.56 -3.43 21.18
CA LEU A 374 -10.62 -3.40 22.31
C LEU A 374 -11.29 -2.87 23.56
N MET A 375 -12.01 -1.74 23.45
CA MET A 375 -12.71 -1.13 24.59
C MET A 375 -13.79 -2.04 25.16
N GLU A 376 -14.54 -2.72 24.31
CA GLU A 376 -15.58 -3.70 24.73
C GLU A 376 -14.98 -4.90 25.44
N ASN A 377 -13.82 -5.38 24.97
CA ASN A 377 -13.15 -6.52 25.61
C ASN A 377 -12.57 -6.14 26.99
N ILE A 378 -11.94 -4.97 27.07
CA ILE A 378 -11.47 -4.39 28.35
C ILE A 378 -12.67 -4.18 29.31
N GLY A 379 -13.79 -3.69 28.82
CA GLY A 379 -15.01 -3.49 29.61
C GLY A 379 -15.62 -4.80 30.17
N LYS A 380 -15.29 -5.93 29.57
CA LYS A 380 -15.64 -7.28 30.09
C LYS A 380 -14.65 -7.79 31.15
N GLY A 381 -13.61 -7.03 31.46
CA GLY A 381 -12.57 -7.39 32.43
C GLY A 381 -11.40 -8.21 31.87
N ASP A 382 -11.28 -8.33 30.55
CA ASP A 382 -10.12 -8.97 29.93
C ASP A 382 -9.00 -7.96 29.68
N TYR A 383 -7.87 -8.16 30.37
CA TYR A 383 -6.65 -7.35 30.21
C TYR A 383 -5.48 -8.14 29.63
N THR A 384 -5.74 -9.36 29.13
CA THR A 384 -4.69 -10.26 28.63
C THR A 384 -4.15 -9.77 27.29
N THR A 385 -2.82 -9.62 27.20
CA THR A 385 -2.13 -9.15 25.99
C THR A 385 -1.05 -10.08 25.50
N PHE A 386 -0.73 -11.14 26.24
CA PHE A 386 0.37 -12.04 25.92
C PHE A 386 0.07 -13.48 26.36
N ASN A 387 0.40 -14.43 25.49
CA ASN A 387 0.40 -15.86 25.74
C ASN A 387 1.80 -16.40 25.42
N PRO A 388 2.59 -16.88 26.43
CA PRO A 388 3.97 -17.25 26.22
C PRO A 388 4.09 -18.46 25.27
N PRO A 389 5.01 -18.42 24.28
CA PRO A 389 5.22 -19.54 23.37
C PRO A 389 5.94 -20.70 24.05
N SER A 390 5.60 -21.92 23.63
CA SER A 390 6.38 -23.13 23.92
C SER A 390 6.92 -23.71 22.63
N PHE A 391 8.20 -24.08 22.61
CA PHE A 391 8.85 -24.63 21.41
C PHE A 391 9.06 -26.15 21.60
N PRO A 392 8.22 -26.99 20.98
CA PRO A 392 8.39 -28.45 21.07
C PRO A 392 9.63 -28.92 20.32
N ALA A 393 10.12 -30.10 20.66
CA ALA A 393 11.18 -30.78 19.92
C ALA A 393 10.69 -31.17 18.50
N GLY A 394 11.63 -31.37 17.59
CA GLY A 394 11.33 -31.75 16.21
C GLY A 394 11.10 -30.53 15.28
N GLU A 395 10.57 -30.80 14.09
CA GLU A 395 10.37 -29.80 13.04
C GLU A 395 8.92 -29.31 13.04
N GLN A 396 8.73 -27.98 13.09
CA GLN A 396 7.46 -27.29 12.95
C GLN A 396 7.55 -26.37 11.73
N ARG A 397 6.47 -26.29 10.95
CA ARG A 397 6.34 -25.40 9.81
C ARG A 397 5.16 -24.47 9.99
N GLY A 398 5.30 -23.21 9.59
CA GLY A 398 4.23 -22.23 9.66
C GLY A 398 4.32 -21.19 8.59
N VAL A 399 3.16 -20.64 8.25
CA VAL A 399 3.00 -19.49 7.34
C VAL A 399 2.36 -18.35 8.11
N GLY A 400 2.89 -17.17 7.92
CA GLY A 400 2.24 -15.95 8.38
C GLY A 400 2.22 -14.93 7.26
N PHE A 401 1.10 -14.28 7.05
CA PHE A 401 0.97 -13.22 6.07
C PHE A 401 0.33 -11.97 6.66
N HIS A 402 0.45 -10.88 5.91
CA HIS A 402 -0.09 -9.57 6.23
C HIS A 402 -0.20 -8.74 4.95
N GLU A 403 -1.29 -7.99 4.82
CA GLU A 403 -1.43 -6.98 3.77
C GLU A 403 -0.70 -5.69 4.16
N ALA A 404 0.59 -5.63 3.84
CA ALA A 404 1.39 -4.42 3.97
C ALA A 404 0.87 -3.30 3.02
N PRO A 405 1.32 -2.04 3.16
CA PRO A 405 0.89 -0.94 2.28
C PRO A 405 1.05 -1.22 0.78
N ARG A 406 2.02 -2.06 0.43
CA ARG A 406 2.36 -2.42 -0.97
C ARG A 406 1.79 -3.76 -1.42
N GLY A 407 1.13 -4.51 -0.54
CA GLY A 407 0.49 -5.79 -0.82
C GLY A 407 0.87 -6.89 0.16
N ILE A 408 0.65 -8.14 -0.23
CA ILE A 408 0.90 -9.30 0.61
C ILE A 408 2.39 -9.48 0.94
N LEU A 409 2.70 -9.50 2.24
CA LEU A 409 3.93 -10.03 2.80
C LEU A 409 3.63 -11.40 3.38
N SER A 410 4.38 -12.42 3.01
CA SER A 410 4.30 -13.75 3.63
C SER A 410 5.67 -14.25 4.09
N HIS A 411 5.69 -14.90 5.26
CA HIS A 411 6.84 -15.61 5.80
C HIS A 411 6.53 -17.10 5.91
N TRP A 412 7.47 -17.91 5.43
CA TRP A 412 7.42 -19.37 5.38
C TRP A 412 8.52 -19.90 6.25
N ILE A 413 8.21 -20.24 7.50
CA ILE A 413 9.21 -20.59 8.51
C ILE A 413 9.26 -22.09 8.75
N VAL A 414 10.47 -22.60 8.93
CA VAL A 414 10.75 -23.94 9.43
C VAL A 414 11.54 -23.81 10.73
N ILE A 415 10.96 -24.27 11.83
CA ILE A 415 11.58 -24.29 13.14
C ILE A 415 11.96 -25.74 13.47
N LYS A 416 13.19 -25.98 13.90
CA LYS A 416 13.65 -27.28 14.37
C LYS A 416 14.33 -27.15 15.73
N ASP A 417 13.81 -27.88 16.70
CA ASP A 417 14.35 -27.90 18.07
C ASP A 417 14.53 -26.49 18.65
N GLY A 418 13.51 -25.63 18.49
CA GLY A 418 13.47 -24.25 18.96
C GLY A 418 14.36 -23.25 18.20
N LYS A 419 14.96 -23.64 17.08
CA LYS A 419 15.79 -22.77 16.23
C LYS A 419 15.21 -22.65 14.83
N ILE A 420 15.34 -21.48 14.21
CA ILE A 420 14.97 -21.28 12.80
C ILE A 420 15.94 -22.10 11.93
N LYS A 421 15.38 -23.06 11.18
CA LYS A 421 16.10 -23.84 10.18
C LYS A 421 16.06 -23.18 8.81
N ASN A 422 14.92 -22.60 8.44
CA ASN A 422 14.70 -21.85 7.21
C ASN A 422 13.61 -20.80 7.41
N ASP A 423 13.74 -19.66 6.77
CA ASP A 423 12.70 -18.61 6.68
C ASP A 423 12.77 -17.97 5.31
N GLN A 424 11.72 -18.13 4.50
CA GLN A 424 11.57 -17.46 3.22
C GLN A 424 10.50 -16.40 3.31
N ALA A 425 10.86 -15.18 2.93
CA ALA A 425 9.96 -14.05 2.89
C ALA A 425 9.64 -13.67 1.45
N VAL A 426 8.35 -13.65 1.10
CA VAL A 426 7.89 -13.08 -0.18
C VAL A 426 7.23 -11.75 0.13
N VAL A 427 7.93 -10.66 -0.15
CA VAL A 427 7.46 -9.30 0.11
C VAL A 427 6.64 -8.76 -1.08
N PRO A 428 5.80 -7.72 -0.88
CA PRO A 428 4.93 -7.22 -1.94
C PRO A 428 5.66 -6.84 -3.23
N SER A 429 6.79 -6.15 -3.12
CA SER A 429 7.55 -5.75 -4.31
C SER A 429 8.31 -6.91 -4.97
N THR A 430 8.46 -8.06 -4.28
CA THR A 430 8.92 -9.29 -4.95
C THR A 430 7.89 -9.77 -5.98
N TRP A 431 6.60 -9.68 -5.66
CA TRP A 431 5.53 -9.98 -6.62
C TRP A 431 5.49 -8.98 -7.78
N ASN A 432 5.41 -7.68 -7.44
CA ASN A 432 5.15 -6.64 -8.44
C ASN A 432 6.36 -6.31 -9.32
N ALA A 433 7.58 -6.34 -8.76
CA ALA A 433 8.82 -6.10 -9.48
C ALA A 433 9.51 -7.40 -9.93
N ALA A 434 8.78 -8.51 -9.96
CA ALA A 434 9.29 -9.77 -10.45
C ALA A 434 9.77 -9.66 -11.90
N PRO A 435 10.89 -10.29 -12.25
CA PRO A 435 11.24 -10.52 -13.65
C PRO A 435 10.28 -11.55 -14.27
N ARG A 436 10.49 -11.88 -15.54
CA ARG A 436 9.79 -12.99 -16.18
C ARG A 436 9.90 -14.27 -15.34
N ASN A 437 8.81 -15.02 -15.28
CA ASN A 437 8.80 -16.31 -14.57
C ASN A 437 9.49 -17.43 -15.35
N SER A 438 9.43 -18.67 -14.86
CA SER A 438 10.02 -19.84 -15.53
C SER A 438 9.46 -20.13 -16.92
N LYS A 439 8.28 -19.59 -17.25
CA LYS A 439 7.62 -19.71 -18.56
C LYS A 439 7.80 -18.49 -19.44
N ASP A 440 8.67 -17.57 -19.08
CA ASP A 440 8.92 -16.28 -19.76
C ASP A 440 7.72 -15.32 -19.77
N GLU A 441 6.72 -15.52 -18.88
CA GLU A 441 5.61 -14.59 -18.71
C GLU A 441 6.10 -13.37 -17.91
N LEU A 442 5.74 -12.16 -18.37
CA LEU A 442 6.15 -10.89 -17.78
C LEU A 442 5.65 -10.71 -16.36
N GLY A 443 6.48 -10.14 -15.49
CA GLY A 443 6.07 -9.67 -14.17
C GLY A 443 5.14 -8.45 -14.22
N PRO A 444 4.48 -8.08 -13.09
CA PRO A 444 3.49 -7.00 -13.11
C PRO A 444 4.01 -5.64 -13.58
N TYR A 445 5.22 -5.22 -13.19
CA TYR A 445 5.79 -3.95 -13.68
C TYR A 445 6.04 -4.00 -15.18
N GLU A 446 6.71 -5.04 -15.66
CA GLU A 446 7.03 -5.19 -17.08
C GLU A 446 5.77 -5.20 -17.92
N ALA A 447 4.77 -6.00 -17.55
CA ALA A 447 3.50 -6.10 -18.26
C ALA A 447 2.71 -4.78 -18.23
N SER A 448 2.83 -3.99 -17.17
CA SER A 448 2.10 -2.71 -17.05
C SER A 448 2.70 -1.59 -17.89
N LEU A 449 3.94 -1.72 -18.33
CA LEU A 449 4.61 -0.73 -19.17
C LEU A 449 4.34 -0.94 -20.67
N ILE A 450 3.78 -2.08 -21.05
CA ILE A 450 3.41 -2.33 -22.45
C ILE A 450 2.32 -1.33 -22.87
N ASP A 451 2.50 -0.73 -24.04
CA ASP A 451 1.59 0.26 -24.64
C ASP A 451 1.41 1.55 -23.81
N ASN A 452 2.29 1.80 -22.81
CA ASN A 452 2.29 3.08 -22.12
C ASN A 452 2.63 4.22 -23.11
N PRO A 453 1.89 5.33 -23.09
CA PRO A 453 2.28 6.49 -23.86
C PRO A 453 3.62 7.05 -23.33
N VAL A 454 4.45 7.59 -24.20
CA VAL A 454 5.66 8.35 -23.85
C VAL A 454 5.70 9.55 -24.78
N ILE A 455 5.33 10.73 -24.27
CA ILE A 455 5.27 11.96 -25.05
C ILE A 455 6.68 12.51 -25.27
N ASP A 456 7.50 12.50 -24.24
CA ASP A 456 8.89 12.94 -24.28
C ASP A 456 9.82 11.82 -23.79
N PRO A 457 10.54 11.13 -24.69
CA PRO A 457 11.45 10.06 -24.31
C PRO A 457 12.64 10.52 -23.43
N GLU A 458 13.01 11.80 -23.48
CA GLU A 458 14.05 12.36 -22.64
C GLU A 458 13.54 12.67 -21.21
N LYS A 459 12.21 12.75 -21.06
CA LYS A 459 11.52 12.97 -19.78
C LYS A 459 10.34 12.01 -19.65
N PRO A 460 10.58 10.71 -19.43
CA PRO A 460 9.55 9.67 -19.49
C PRO A 460 8.64 9.66 -18.25
N LEU A 461 7.90 10.74 -18.01
CA LEU A 461 6.99 10.91 -16.87
C LEU A 461 5.94 9.81 -16.81
N GLU A 462 5.45 9.38 -17.96
CA GLU A 462 4.39 8.38 -18.06
C GLU A 462 4.86 7.00 -17.57
N ILE A 463 6.13 6.65 -17.78
CA ILE A 463 6.74 5.43 -17.22
C ILE A 463 6.76 5.54 -15.70
N LEU A 464 7.20 6.69 -15.17
CA LEU A 464 7.23 6.92 -13.71
C LEU A 464 5.82 6.81 -13.10
N ARG A 465 4.79 7.41 -13.71
CA ARG A 465 3.40 7.29 -13.27
C ARG A 465 2.97 5.85 -13.08
N THR A 466 3.30 5.00 -14.05
CA THR A 466 2.93 3.58 -14.00
C THR A 466 3.69 2.83 -12.92
N VAL A 467 5.00 2.99 -12.83
CA VAL A 467 5.83 2.33 -11.80
C VAL A 467 5.46 2.84 -10.40
N HIS A 468 5.35 4.16 -10.20
CA HIS A 468 4.98 4.76 -8.92
C HIS A 468 3.58 4.34 -8.44
N SER A 469 2.65 4.00 -9.35
CA SER A 469 1.31 3.54 -8.97
C SER A 469 1.32 2.24 -8.16
N PHE A 470 2.36 1.42 -8.31
CA PHE A 470 2.57 0.20 -7.52
C PHE A 470 3.21 0.46 -6.15
N ASP A 471 3.74 1.68 -5.89
CA ASP A 471 4.50 2.00 -4.69
C ASP A 471 5.78 1.14 -4.57
N PRO A 472 6.76 1.31 -5.48
CA PRO A 472 7.95 0.48 -5.51
C PRO A 472 8.79 0.67 -4.25
N CYS A 473 9.19 -0.44 -3.62
CA CYS A 473 10.07 -0.46 -2.45
C CYS A 473 11.51 -0.81 -2.85
N LEU A 474 12.04 -0.05 -3.80
CA LEU A 474 13.37 -0.27 -4.38
C LEU A 474 14.11 1.06 -4.37
N ALA A 475 15.41 1.04 -4.05
CA ALA A 475 16.26 2.21 -4.24
C ALA A 475 16.41 2.45 -5.75
N CYS A 476 15.67 3.44 -6.26
CA CYS A 476 15.38 3.53 -7.68
C CYS A 476 16.37 4.44 -8.40
N ALA A 477 17.17 3.84 -9.30
CA ALA A 477 17.65 4.53 -10.49
C ALA A 477 16.96 3.90 -11.70
N ILE A 478 16.33 4.73 -12.54
CA ILE A 478 15.77 4.30 -13.81
C ILE A 478 16.75 4.67 -14.90
N HIS A 479 17.18 3.67 -15.67
CA HIS A 479 17.98 3.86 -16.84
C HIS A 479 17.12 3.54 -18.06
N VAL A 480 17.03 4.49 -19.00
CA VAL A 480 16.32 4.27 -20.26
C VAL A 480 17.37 4.12 -21.36
N PHE A 481 17.29 3.01 -22.08
CA PHE A 481 18.17 2.67 -23.19
C PHE A 481 17.41 2.68 -24.50
N ASP A 482 18.07 3.10 -25.58
CA ASP A 482 17.56 2.91 -26.93
C ASP A 482 17.71 1.43 -27.40
N LYS A 483 17.17 1.10 -28.56
CA LYS A 483 17.28 -0.24 -29.16
C LYS A 483 18.73 -0.70 -29.42
N ASN A 484 19.72 0.21 -29.36
CA ASN A 484 21.14 -0.08 -29.53
C ASN A 484 21.88 -0.13 -28.20
N GLN A 485 21.15 -0.21 -27.07
CA GLN A 485 21.66 -0.21 -25.68
C GLN A 485 22.46 1.06 -25.31
N ARG A 486 22.18 2.21 -25.95
CA ARG A 486 22.73 3.49 -25.52
C ARG A 486 21.83 4.06 -24.44
N GLU A 487 22.41 4.43 -23.31
CA GLU A 487 21.67 5.10 -22.24
C GLU A 487 21.18 6.48 -22.72
N ILE A 488 19.86 6.65 -22.84
CA ILE A 488 19.22 7.91 -23.23
C ILE A 488 19.14 8.83 -22.03
N ILE A 489 18.72 8.29 -20.87
CA ILE A 489 18.56 9.04 -19.64
C ILE A 489 18.76 8.18 -18.41
N LYS A 490 19.31 8.79 -17.36
CA LYS A 490 19.41 8.24 -16.01
C LYS A 490 18.55 9.08 -15.08
N VAL A 491 17.41 8.55 -14.67
CA VAL A 491 16.54 9.18 -13.68
C VAL A 491 16.88 8.62 -12.31
N LYS A 492 17.32 9.48 -11.39
CA LYS A 492 17.36 9.12 -9.98
C LYS A 492 15.96 9.40 -9.42
N ALA A 493 15.22 8.37 -9.08
CA ALA A 493 14.08 8.52 -8.19
C ALA A 493 14.64 8.79 -6.79
N VAL A 494 14.32 9.94 -6.23
CA VAL A 494 14.79 10.39 -4.90
C VAL A 494 14.01 9.66 -3.82
#